data_61b6fdda7838a6f777e6febf9216d83c
#
_entry.id   61b6fdda7838a6f777e6febf9216d83c
#
_cell.length_a   1.000
_cell.length_b   1.000
_cell.length_c   1.000
_cell.angle_alpha   90.00
_cell.angle_beta   90.00
_cell.angle_gamma   90.00
#
_symmetry.space_group_name_H-M   'P 1'
#
loop_
_entity.id
_entity.type
_entity.pdbx_description
1 polymer ?
#
loop_
_entity_poly.entity_id
_entity_poly.type
_entity_poly.pdbx_seq_one_letter_code
_entity_poly.pdbx_strand_id
1 'polypeptide(L)'
;QGLVDEQSLGMTGLIAEDTAADVGNLSGVEYKIFGALTNLSAKEDSFGLAGLTGGLLGSQASVVANVSIRVVEVSTGRVVLVGQGKGSSKRVSGGVASDSGAFMLGSANVTDEMAFNAVSKAIKDAVNGKEGLFTKMGVNDKKGKKR
;
A
#
# COMPACT_ATOMS: atom_id res chain seq x y z
N GLN A 1 -8.38 14.57 -12.74
CA GLN A 1 -9.82 14.24 -12.54
C GLN A 1 -10.33 14.76 -11.20
N GLY A 2 -9.72 14.45 -10.05
CA GLY A 2 -10.21 14.86 -8.73
C GLY A 2 -10.37 16.37 -8.50
N LEU A 3 -9.59 17.23 -9.16
CA LEU A 3 -9.73 18.69 -9.08
C LEU A 3 -10.97 19.19 -9.85
N VAL A 4 -11.25 18.58 -10.99
CA VAL A 4 -12.41 18.92 -11.83
C VAL A 4 -13.71 18.51 -11.14
N ASP A 5 -13.69 17.37 -10.43
CA ASP A 5 -14.86 16.87 -9.70
C ASP A 5 -15.20 17.78 -8.51
N GLU A 6 -14.19 18.31 -7.81
CA GLU A 6 -14.37 19.23 -6.68
C GLU A 6 -14.87 20.61 -7.13
N GLN A 7 -14.37 21.10 -8.27
CA GLN A 7 -14.85 22.34 -8.87
C GLN A 7 -16.29 22.20 -9.39
N SER A 8 -16.66 21.05 -9.94
CA SER A 8 -18.02 20.81 -10.41
C SER A 8 -19.03 20.73 -9.26
N LEU A 9 -18.63 20.23 -8.08
CA LEU A 9 -19.45 20.22 -6.87
C LEU A 9 -19.75 21.66 -6.37
N GLY A 10 -18.77 22.56 -6.44
CA GLY A 10 -18.96 23.98 -6.11
C GLY A 10 -19.98 24.65 -7.01
N MET A 11 -20.01 24.32 -8.30
CA MET A 11 -20.95 24.87 -9.29
C MET A 11 -22.40 24.36 -9.12
N THR A 12 -22.61 23.24 -8.42
CA THR A 12 -23.96 22.67 -8.20
C THR A 12 -24.72 23.33 -7.06
N GLY A 13 -24.09 24.26 -6.31
CA GLY A 13 -24.71 24.91 -5.15
C GLY A 13 -24.93 23.99 -3.94
N LEU A 14 -24.33 22.80 -3.95
CA LEU A 14 -24.39 21.85 -2.83
C LEU A 14 -23.40 22.18 -1.71
N ILE A 15 -22.46 23.08 -1.98
CA ILE A 15 -21.44 23.55 -1.02
C ILE A 15 -21.66 25.05 -0.82
N ALA A 16 -21.53 25.55 0.41
CA ALA A 16 -21.60 26.97 0.71
C ALA A 16 -20.54 27.75 -0.11
N GLU A 17 -20.91 28.93 -0.63
CA GLU A 17 -20.03 29.71 -1.53
C GLU A 17 -18.68 30.09 -0.91
N ASP A 18 -18.61 30.18 0.41
CA ASP A 18 -17.40 30.51 1.16
C ASP A 18 -16.44 29.28 1.32
N THR A 19 -16.95 28.08 1.06
CA THR A 19 -16.18 26.82 1.12
C THR A 19 -16.02 26.15 -0.24
N ALA A 20 -16.73 26.64 -1.28
CA ALA A 20 -16.60 26.13 -2.64
C ALA A 20 -15.26 26.55 -3.24
N ALA A 21 -14.56 25.60 -3.86
CA ALA A 21 -13.36 25.92 -4.61
C ALA A 21 -13.73 26.71 -5.88
N ASP A 22 -13.19 27.90 -6.05
CA ASP A 22 -13.33 28.69 -7.26
C ASP A 22 -12.85 27.91 -8.48
N VAL A 23 -13.55 28.07 -9.60
CA VAL A 23 -13.16 27.43 -10.87
C VAL A 23 -11.76 27.90 -11.25
N GLY A 24 -10.79 26.98 -11.19
CA GLY A 24 -9.38 27.26 -11.50
C GLY A 24 -8.52 27.70 -10.30
N ASN A 25 -9.12 27.90 -9.12
CA ASN A 25 -8.35 28.28 -7.92
C ASN A 25 -8.94 27.62 -6.67
N LEU A 26 -8.21 26.64 -6.12
CA LEU A 26 -8.53 26.07 -4.79
C LEU A 26 -8.04 27.05 -3.72
N SER A 27 -8.91 27.98 -3.34
CA SER A 27 -8.60 29.01 -2.36
C SER A 27 -8.17 28.39 -1.03
N GLY A 28 -6.92 28.64 -0.62
CA GLY A 28 -6.35 28.17 0.63
C GLY A 28 -5.68 26.79 0.60
N VAL A 29 -5.66 26.07 -0.53
CA VAL A 29 -4.92 24.81 -0.68
C VAL A 29 -3.66 25.03 -1.52
N GLU A 30 -2.50 24.96 -0.90
CA GLU A 30 -1.20 25.12 -1.58
C GLU A 30 -0.76 23.82 -2.27
N TYR A 31 -1.06 22.67 -1.67
CA TYR A 31 -0.62 21.37 -2.15
C TYR A 31 -1.74 20.34 -2.13
N LYS A 32 -1.79 19.50 -3.13
CA LYS A 32 -2.69 18.35 -3.23
C LYS A 32 -1.89 17.04 -3.27
N ILE A 33 -2.38 16.02 -2.56
CA ILE A 33 -1.74 14.72 -2.47
C ILE A 33 -2.55 13.71 -3.27
N PHE A 34 -1.88 13.01 -4.18
CA PHE A 34 -2.44 11.90 -4.95
C PHE A 34 -1.75 10.61 -4.58
N GLY A 35 -2.53 9.59 -4.24
CA GLY A 35 -2.06 8.21 -4.02
C GLY A 35 -2.48 7.31 -5.17
N ALA A 36 -1.58 6.40 -5.57
CA ALA A 36 -1.86 5.38 -6.56
C ALA A 36 -1.30 4.03 -6.11
N LEU A 37 -2.12 2.98 -6.16
CA LEU A 37 -1.66 1.61 -6.07
C LEU A 37 -1.08 1.23 -7.44
N THR A 38 0.25 1.08 -7.53
CA THR A 38 0.94 0.85 -8.79
C THR A 38 1.09 -0.63 -9.11
N ASN A 39 1.09 -1.48 -8.09
CA ASN A 39 1.08 -2.92 -8.24
C ASN A 39 0.44 -3.60 -7.03
N LEU A 40 -0.33 -4.64 -7.30
CA LEU A 40 -0.82 -5.58 -6.30
C LEU A 40 -0.68 -6.98 -6.89
N SER A 41 0.15 -7.81 -6.31
CA SER A 41 0.36 -9.18 -6.74
C SER A 41 0.18 -10.16 -5.59
N ALA A 42 -0.48 -11.26 -5.87
CA ALA A 42 -0.70 -12.35 -4.95
C ALA A 42 -0.12 -13.65 -5.51
N LYS A 43 0.48 -14.45 -4.65
CA LYS A 43 1.02 -15.79 -4.97
C LYS A 43 0.62 -16.77 -3.90
N GLU A 44 0.28 -17.96 -4.33
CA GLU A 44 0.07 -19.13 -3.49
C GLU A 44 0.99 -20.24 -3.98
N ASP A 45 1.83 -20.74 -3.10
CA ASP A 45 2.77 -21.80 -3.38
C ASP A 45 2.51 -22.98 -2.41
N SER A 46 2.50 -24.20 -2.93
CA SER A 46 2.46 -25.42 -2.13
C SER A 46 3.80 -26.13 -2.26
N PHE A 47 4.33 -26.59 -1.15
CA PHE A 47 5.56 -27.36 -1.12
C PHE A 47 5.36 -28.66 -0.33
N GLY A 48 6.02 -29.72 -0.76
CA GLY A 48 5.99 -31.00 -0.09
C GLY A 48 7.24 -31.82 -0.42
N LEU A 49 7.78 -32.48 0.58
CA LEU A 49 8.81 -33.50 0.41
C LEU A 49 8.13 -34.85 0.23
N ALA A 50 7.73 -35.15 -1.00
CA ALA A 50 7.21 -36.48 -1.34
C ALA A 50 8.34 -37.50 -1.40
N GLY A 51 8.22 -38.56 -0.63
CA GLY A 51 9.11 -39.73 -0.71
C GLY A 51 9.90 -40.11 0.53
N LEU A 52 9.82 -39.34 1.60
CA LEU A 52 10.33 -39.74 2.91
C LEU A 52 9.14 -40.08 3.83
N THR A 53 9.16 -41.20 4.51
CA THR A 53 8.19 -41.55 5.54
C THR A 53 8.11 -40.38 6.56
N GLY A 54 6.97 -39.69 6.58
CA GLY A 54 6.80 -38.47 7.38
C GLY A 54 7.16 -37.16 6.68
N GLY A 55 6.89 -37.03 5.38
CA GLY A 55 7.13 -35.80 4.62
C GLY A 55 6.38 -34.56 5.16
N LEU A 56 7.06 -33.42 5.23
CA LEU A 56 6.46 -32.13 5.53
C LEU A 56 5.69 -31.62 4.32
N LEU A 57 4.43 -31.27 4.53
CA LEU A 57 3.57 -30.60 3.56
C LEU A 57 3.35 -29.17 4.03
N GLY A 58 3.40 -28.23 3.14
CA GLY A 58 3.14 -26.85 3.47
C GLY A 58 2.56 -26.06 2.30
N SER A 59 1.91 -24.96 2.63
CA SER A 59 1.47 -23.97 1.69
C SER A 59 1.86 -22.57 2.18
N GLN A 60 2.16 -21.68 1.25
CA GLN A 60 2.49 -20.31 1.52
C GLN A 60 1.64 -19.41 0.62
N ALA A 61 1.00 -18.43 1.23
CA ALA A 61 0.37 -17.33 0.52
C ALA A 61 1.16 -16.05 0.76
N SER A 62 1.33 -15.24 -0.26
CA SER A 62 1.99 -13.94 -0.16
C SER A 62 1.30 -12.91 -1.02
N VAL A 63 1.18 -11.69 -0.49
CA VAL A 63 0.68 -10.52 -1.21
C VAL A 63 1.73 -9.42 -1.13
N VAL A 64 1.99 -8.80 -2.26
CA VAL A 64 2.90 -7.65 -2.39
C VAL A 64 2.15 -6.49 -3.01
N ALA A 65 2.24 -5.32 -2.38
CA ALA A 65 1.67 -4.08 -2.87
C ALA A 65 2.76 -3.02 -3.04
N ASN A 66 2.67 -2.22 -4.11
CA ASN A 66 3.49 -1.03 -4.31
C ASN A 66 2.56 0.18 -4.43
N VAL A 67 2.91 1.25 -3.74
CA VAL A 67 2.16 2.52 -3.71
C VAL A 67 3.07 3.66 -4.11
N SER A 68 2.55 4.59 -4.91
CA SER A 68 3.19 5.87 -5.22
C SER A 68 2.32 7.01 -4.70
N ILE A 69 2.92 7.96 -3.99
CA ILE A 69 2.27 9.16 -3.49
C ILE A 69 2.95 10.36 -4.15
N ARG A 70 2.15 11.28 -4.70
CA ARG A 70 2.64 12.50 -5.34
C ARG A 70 2.06 13.71 -4.63
N VAL A 71 2.90 14.70 -4.36
CA VAL A 71 2.49 16.01 -3.86
C VAL A 71 2.59 16.99 -5.01
N VAL A 72 1.48 17.65 -5.32
CA VAL A 72 1.36 18.59 -6.42
C VAL A 72 1.07 19.99 -5.85
N GLU A 73 1.84 20.98 -6.28
CA GLU A 73 1.59 22.37 -6.00
C GLU A 73 0.40 22.86 -6.85
N VAL A 74 -0.65 23.35 -6.21
CA VAL A 74 -1.91 23.66 -6.89
C VAL A 74 -1.76 24.84 -7.86
N SER A 75 -0.99 25.85 -7.47
CA SER A 75 -0.80 27.09 -8.25
C SER A 75 -0.11 26.84 -9.61
N THR A 76 0.80 25.88 -9.67
CA THR A 76 1.62 25.61 -10.87
C THR A 76 1.32 24.27 -11.53
N GLY A 77 0.57 23.38 -10.85
CA GLY A 77 0.35 22.00 -11.30
C GLY A 77 1.60 21.12 -11.27
N ARG A 78 2.70 21.58 -10.67
CA ARG A 78 3.97 20.86 -10.61
C ARG A 78 3.96 19.77 -9.54
N VAL A 79 4.47 18.60 -9.88
CA VAL A 79 4.79 17.58 -8.88
C VAL A 79 6.05 18.01 -8.13
N VAL A 80 5.90 18.34 -6.86
CA VAL A 80 7.01 18.82 -6.01
C VAL A 80 7.68 17.70 -5.24
N LEU A 81 6.94 16.62 -4.96
CA LEU A 81 7.47 15.49 -4.21
C LEU A 81 6.82 14.18 -4.66
N VAL A 82 7.60 13.10 -4.67
CA VAL A 82 7.10 11.73 -4.95
C VAL A 82 7.66 10.78 -3.89
N GLY A 83 6.77 10.12 -3.16
CA GLY A 83 7.11 9.02 -2.26
C GLY A 83 6.73 7.69 -2.89
N GLN A 84 7.56 6.67 -2.70
CA GLN A 84 7.27 5.30 -3.13
C GLN A 84 7.39 4.37 -1.94
N GLY A 85 6.50 3.39 -1.87
CA GLY A 85 6.50 2.41 -0.80
C GLY A 85 6.09 1.03 -1.28
N LYS A 86 6.65 0.05 -0.59
CA LYS A 86 6.37 -1.37 -0.81
C LYS A 86 5.92 -2.01 0.49
N GLY A 87 4.84 -2.80 0.41
CA GLY A 87 4.35 -3.59 1.52
C GLY A 87 4.15 -5.04 1.14
N SER A 88 4.30 -5.92 2.10
CA SER A 88 4.03 -7.34 1.91
C SER A 88 3.34 -7.96 3.11
N SER A 89 2.51 -8.95 2.84
CA SER A 89 1.88 -9.83 3.83
C SER A 89 2.12 -11.28 3.42
N LYS A 90 2.46 -12.12 4.39
CA LYS A 90 2.72 -13.56 4.16
C LYS A 90 1.99 -14.37 5.19
N ARG A 91 1.49 -15.52 4.76
CA ARG A 91 0.91 -16.57 5.62
C ARG A 91 1.52 -17.90 5.20
N VAL A 92 1.90 -18.69 6.19
CA VAL A 92 2.43 -20.03 5.99
C VAL A 92 1.57 -20.99 6.79
N SER A 93 1.18 -22.09 6.18
CA SER A 93 0.50 -23.22 6.83
C SER A 93 1.25 -24.50 6.54
N GLY A 94 1.29 -25.39 7.49
CA GLY A 94 2.04 -26.65 7.37
C GLY A 94 1.24 -27.87 7.88
N GLY A 95 1.67 -29.04 7.48
CA GLY A 95 1.13 -30.32 7.91
C GLY A 95 2.19 -31.41 7.79
N VAL A 96 1.84 -32.61 8.23
CA VAL A 96 2.71 -33.79 8.18
C VAL A 96 2.03 -34.85 7.32
N ALA A 97 2.75 -35.43 6.38
CA ALA A 97 2.32 -36.64 5.67
C ALA A 97 2.90 -37.88 6.36
N SER A 98 2.07 -38.87 6.63
CA SER A 98 2.48 -40.18 7.16
C SER A 98 1.89 -41.31 6.29
N ASP A 99 2.37 -42.53 6.49
CA ASP A 99 1.87 -43.74 5.77
C ASP A 99 0.34 -43.95 5.97
N SER A 100 -0.26 -43.39 7.01
CA SER A 100 -1.69 -43.47 7.30
C SER A 100 -2.50 -42.32 6.67
N GLY A 101 -1.88 -41.40 5.94
CA GLY A 101 -2.51 -40.26 5.26
C GLY A 101 -1.82 -38.93 5.54
N ALA A 102 -2.14 -37.91 4.73
CA ALA A 102 -1.65 -36.57 4.91
C ALA A 102 -2.62 -35.80 5.80
N PHE A 103 -2.12 -35.20 6.87
CA PHE A 103 -2.86 -34.29 7.73
C PHE A 103 -2.33 -32.86 7.52
N MET A 104 -3.17 -31.99 6.95
CA MET A 104 -2.86 -30.59 6.74
C MET A 104 -3.51 -29.76 7.84
N LEU A 105 -2.71 -28.99 8.57
CA LEU A 105 -3.17 -27.99 9.53
C LEU A 105 -3.60 -26.69 8.81
N GLY A 106 -4.59 -26.82 7.93
CA GLY A 106 -5.09 -25.72 7.12
C GLY A 106 -4.30 -25.47 5.84
N SER A 107 -4.84 -24.63 4.99
CA SER A 107 -4.19 -24.11 3.77
C SER A 107 -3.88 -22.63 3.93
N ALA A 108 -2.75 -22.17 3.41
CA ALA A 108 -2.44 -20.76 3.33
C ALA A 108 -2.99 -20.22 2.01
N ASN A 109 -4.18 -19.62 2.07
CA ASN A 109 -4.81 -18.95 0.94
C ASN A 109 -4.61 -17.43 1.04
N VAL A 110 -4.62 -16.78 -0.11
CA VAL A 110 -4.68 -15.31 -0.17
C VAL A 110 -6.02 -14.83 0.37
N THR A 111 -6.00 -13.84 1.24
CA THR A 111 -7.19 -13.23 1.84
C THR A 111 -7.19 -11.73 1.64
N ASP A 112 -8.38 -11.11 1.69
CA ASP A 112 -8.53 -9.65 1.64
C ASP A 112 -7.76 -8.95 2.76
N GLU A 113 -7.69 -9.57 3.94
CA GLU A 113 -6.88 -9.10 5.06
C GLU A 113 -5.39 -9.00 4.69
N MET A 114 -4.86 -9.99 3.95
CA MET A 114 -3.47 -9.96 3.50
C MET A 114 -3.24 -8.83 2.49
N ALA A 115 -4.18 -8.60 1.58
CA ALA A 115 -4.14 -7.49 0.64
C ALA A 115 -4.17 -6.15 1.37
N PHE A 116 -5.09 -5.96 2.31
CA PHE A 116 -5.19 -4.77 3.14
C PHE A 116 -3.90 -4.52 3.94
N ASN A 117 -3.33 -5.54 4.56
CA ASN A 117 -2.08 -5.44 5.32
C ASN A 117 -0.88 -5.07 4.43
N ALA A 118 -0.80 -5.63 3.21
CA ALA A 118 0.24 -5.29 2.24
C ALA A 118 0.13 -3.83 1.79
N VAL A 119 -1.07 -3.37 1.43
CA VAL A 119 -1.33 -1.98 1.01
C VAL A 119 -1.05 -1.01 2.15
N SER A 120 -1.52 -1.29 3.37
CA SER A 120 -1.28 -0.44 4.55
C SER A 120 0.21 -0.27 4.84
N LYS A 121 1.00 -1.35 4.72
CA LYS A 121 2.47 -1.29 4.86
C LYS A 121 3.11 -0.49 3.74
N ALA A 122 2.63 -0.64 2.50
CA ALA A 122 3.13 0.11 1.35
C ALA A 122 2.87 1.63 1.51
N ILE A 123 1.70 2.02 1.99
CA ILE A 123 1.39 3.43 2.29
C ILE A 123 2.32 3.97 3.39
N LYS A 124 2.49 3.23 4.49
CA LYS A 124 3.40 3.63 5.56
C LYS A 124 4.85 3.78 5.08
N ASP A 125 5.30 2.89 4.20
CA ASP A 125 6.63 2.94 3.60
C ASP A 125 6.75 4.12 2.61
N ALA A 126 5.72 4.41 1.81
CA ALA A 126 5.69 5.57 0.90
C ALA A 126 5.74 6.91 1.65
N VAL A 127 5.29 6.96 2.91
CA VAL A 127 5.37 8.16 3.75
C VAL A 127 6.68 8.23 4.52
N ASN A 128 7.05 7.15 5.23
CA ASN A 128 8.12 7.13 6.24
C ASN A 128 9.35 6.30 5.82
N GLY A 129 9.30 5.57 4.72
CA GLY A 129 10.38 4.70 4.25
C GLY A 129 11.56 5.47 3.67
N LYS A 130 12.56 4.73 3.20
CA LYS A 130 13.78 5.31 2.60
C LYS A 130 13.49 6.17 1.37
N GLU A 131 12.53 5.77 0.56
CA GLU A 131 12.02 6.50 -0.62
C GLU A 131 10.72 7.25 -0.32
N GLY A 132 10.37 7.37 0.97
CA GLY A 132 9.15 8.00 1.45
C GLY A 132 9.22 9.52 1.45
N LEU A 133 8.05 10.14 1.56
CA LEU A 133 7.89 11.59 1.52
C LEU A 133 8.71 12.29 2.62
N PHE A 134 8.63 11.82 3.87
CA PHE A 134 9.33 12.47 4.99
C PHE A 134 10.85 12.37 4.89
N THR A 135 11.38 11.30 4.34
CA THR A 135 12.82 11.16 4.09
C THR A 135 13.28 12.15 3.02
N LYS A 136 12.51 12.30 1.94
CA LYS A 136 12.82 13.26 0.87
C LYS A 136 12.62 14.73 1.30
N MET A 137 11.77 14.97 2.29
CA MET A 137 11.62 16.28 2.94
C MET A 137 12.70 16.58 3.99
N GLY A 138 13.61 15.65 4.29
CA GLY A 138 14.64 15.80 5.33
C GLY A 138 14.13 15.69 6.76
N VAL A 139 12.89 15.28 6.98
CA VAL A 139 12.28 15.21 8.32
C VAL A 139 12.79 14.01 9.14
N ASN A 140 13.18 12.92 8.48
CA ASN A 140 13.59 11.67 9.14
C ASN A 140 15.08 11.57 9.51
N ASP A 141 15.89 12.59 9.24
CA ASP A 141 17.36 12.51 9.41
C ASP A 141 17.83 12.63 10.89
N LYS A 142 16.92 12.80 11.85
CA LYS A 142 17.26 13.03 13.27
C LYS A 142 17.17 11.82 14.20
N LYS A 143 16.83 10.60 13.72
CA LYS A 143 16.74 9.40 14.58
C LYS A 143 17.90 8.41 14.49
N GLY A 144 19.03 8.77 13.88
CA GLY A 144 20.16 7.88 13.63
C GLY A 144 21.45 8.16 14.40
N LYS A 145 21.48 9.02 15.43
CA LYS A 145 22.68 9.26 16.26
C LYS A 145 22.37 9.19 17.75
N LYS A 146 22.18 7.98 18.28
CA LYS A 146 22.58 7.68 19.65
C LYS A 146 23.92 6.95 19.60
N ARG A 147 24.94 7.67 20.09
CA ARG A 147 26.24 7.13 20.40
C ARG A 147 26.10 6.08 21.50
#